data_86815282dbbade79b38144a138e53760
#
_entry.id   86815282dbbade79b38144a138e53760
#
_cell.length_a   1.000
_cell.length_b   1.000
_cell.length_c   1.000
_cell.angle_alpha   90.00
_cell.angle_beta   90.00
_cell.angle_gamma   90.00
#
_symmetry.space_group_name_H-M   'P 1'
#
loop_
_entity.id
_entity.type
_entity.pdbx_description
1 polymer ?
#
loop_
_entity_poly.entity_id
_entity_poly.type
_entity_poly.pdbx_seq_one_letter_code
_entity_poly.pdbx_strand_id
1 'polypeptide(L)'
;MENHPESLSPEESLQVIQSMIDQAKTTVADKSFYFLLWGWLVFAGAIGQYLLIVVFPTDLNPLVWNVMFIGLIVSPIHAARQKKVRTIKTYVDEGLGNIWMVVGVVQGLIVYVFMRRGDWEHCYTIFILTYSIGCFLTGRLLRFAPLVRGAIFCWVLAVLTTEVGTNANILLLAAAVLCSYIVPGYMLRSQYKHQLQKTRI
;
A
#
# COMPACT_ATOMS: atom_id res chain seq x y z
N MET A 1 47.87 21.74 -9.92
CA MET A 1 47.64 20.58 -9.07
C MET A 1 46.29 20.01 -9.48
N GLU A 2 46.32 19.05 -10.41
CA GLU A 2 45.10 18.33 -10.81
C GLU A 2 44.71 17.36 -9.72
N ASN A 3 43.62 17.59 -9.04
CA ASN A 3 43.00 16.59 -8.17
C ASN A 3 42.43 15.47 -9.06
N HIS A 4 43.20 14.41 -9.26
CA HIS A 4 42.63 13.14 -9.71
C HIS A 4 41.62 12.67 -8.68
N PRO A 5 40.35 12.36 -9.04
CA PRO A 5 39.45 11.69 -8.11
C PRO A 5 40.07 10.35 -7.74
N GLU A 6 40.36 10.14 -6.45
CA GLU A 6 40.85 8.86 -5.92
C GLU A 6 39.92 7.75 -6.41
N SER A 7 40.43 6.89 -7.29
CA SER A 7 39.69 5.71 -7.72
C SER A 7 39.54 4.80 -6.49
N LEU A 8 38.30 4.54 -6.09
CA LEU A 8 37.96 3.62 -5.01
C LEU A 8 38.70 2.28 -5.23
N SER A 9 39.28 1.72 -4.17
CA SER A 9 39.89 0.40 -4.25
C SER A 9 38.83 -0.64 -4.66
N PRO A 10 39.22 -1.78 -5.26
CA PRO A 10 38.30 -2.87 -5.60
C PRO A 10 37.48 -3.34 -4.39
N GLU A 11 38.06 -3.34 -3.20
CA GLU A 11 37.38 -3.71 -1.94
C GLU A 11 36.37 -2.66 -1.50
N GLU A 12 36.70 -1.38 -1.59
CA GLU A 12 35.78 -0.29 -1.32
C GLU A 12 34.61 -0.26 -2.32
N SER A 13 34.89 -0.52 -3.60
CA SER A 13 33.86 -0.64 -4.64
C SER A 13 32.90 -1.79 -4.34
N LEU A 14 33.38 -2.94 -3.89
CA LEU A 14 32.56 -4.08 -3.46
C LEU A 14 31.73 -3.75 -2.23
N GLN A 15 32.27 -3.03 -1.24
CA GLN A 15 31.53 -2.61 -0.07
C GLN A 15 30.40 -1.63 -0.42
N VAL A 16 30.65 -0.69 -1.34
CA VAL A 16 29.62 0.25 -1.83
C VAL A 16 28.51 -0.52 -2.55
N ILE A 17 28.85 -1.46 -3.44
CA ILE A 17 27.87 -2.29 -4.14
C ILE A 17 27.05 -3.12 -3.14
N GLN A 18 27.69 -3.74 -2.15
CA GLN A 18 27.02 -4.52 -1.13
C GLN A 18 26.07 -3.65 -0.30
N SER A 19 26.50 -2.45 0.10
CA SER A 19 25.67 -1.51 0.85
C SER A 19 24.43 -1.04 0.03
N MET A 20 24.62 -0.80 -1.28
CA MET A 20 23.50 -0.46 -2.18
C MET A 20 22.50 -1.60 -2.33
N ILE A 21 22.99 -2.85 -2.43
CA ILE A 21 22.15 -4.04 -2.48
C ILE A 21 21.34 -4.19 -1.19
N ASP A 22 21.98 -4.04 -0.03
CA ASP A 22 21.32 -4.18 1.27
C ASP A 22 20.31 -3.04 1.53
N GLN A 23 20.60 -1.85 1.06
CA GLN A 23 19.67 -0.72 1.11
C GLN A 23 18.45 -0.93 0.21
N ALA A 24 18.64 -1.44 -1.01
CA ALA A 24 17.53 -1.80 -1.90
C ALA A 24 16.65 -2.90 -1.29
N LYS A 25 17.25 -3.89 -0.63
CA LYS A 25 16.56 -4.99 0.05
C LYS A 25 15.67 -4.50 1.19
N THR A 26 16.18 -3.63 2.07
CA THR A 26 15.40 -3.06 3.18
C THR A 26 14.22 -2.23 2.68
N THR A 27 14.38 -1.48 1.60
CA THR A 27 13.32 -0.68 0.99
C THR A 27 12.15 -1.54 0.54
N VAL A 28 12.39 -2.67 -0.10
CA VAL A 28 11.32 -3.59 -0.57
C VAL A 28 10.55 -4.24 0.58
N ALA A 29 11.26 -4.69 1.63
CA ALA A 29 10.62 -5.29 2.81
C ALA A 29 9.68 -4.32 3.53
N ASP A 30 10.13 -3.08 3.69
CA ASP A 30 9.36 -2.02 4.36
C ASP A 30 8.10 -1.65 3.57
N LYS A 31 8.19 -1.58 2.23
CA LYS A 31 7.01 -1.30 1.39
C LYS A 31 5.97 -2.41 1.51
N SER A 32 6.39 -3.69 1.54
CA SER A 32 5.47 -4.82 1.70
C SER A 32 4.68 -4.76 3.02
N PHE A 33 5.29 -4.25 4.10
CA PHE A 33 4.62 -4.08 5.39
C PHE A 33 3.41 -3.16 5.29
N TYR A 34 3.55 -1.99 4.66
CA TYR A 34 2.45 -1.04 4.51
C TYR A 34 1.31 -1.60 3.65
N PHE A 35 1.64 -2.29 2.54
CA PHE A 35 0.62 -2.95 1.71
C PHE A 35 -0.15 -4.01 2.49
N LEU A 36 0.54 -4.84 3.26
CA LEU A 36 -0.12 -5.89 4.07
C LEU A 36 -0.91 -5.29 5.23
N LEU A 37 -0.37 -4.29 5.94
CA LEU A 37 -1.07 -3.64 7.05
C LEU A 37 -2.39 -3.03 6.57
N TRP A 38 -2.35 -2.12 5.60
CA TRP A 38 -3.54 -1.45 5.09
C TRP A 38 -4.46 -2.41 4.34
N GLY A 39 -3.91 -3.36 3.59
CA GLY A 39 -4.68 -4.40 2.91
C GLY A 39 -5.53 -5.20 3.87
N TRP A 40 -4.95 -5.72 4.95
CA TRP A 40 -5.69 -6.50 5.94
C TRP A 40 -6.68 -5.68 6.75
N LEU A 41 -6.35 -4.42 7.10
CA LEU A 41 -7.28 -3.54 7.82
C LEU A 41 -8.53 -3.22 6.99
N VAL A 42 -8.36 -2.84 5.71
CA VAL A 42 -9.48 -2.55 4.82
C VAL A 42 -10.28 -3.81 4.52
N PHE A 43 -9.61 -4.94 4.28
CA PHE A 43 -10.28 -6.22 4.05
C PHE A 43 -11.13 -6.64 5.27
N ALA A 44 -10.55 -6.59 6.47
CA ALA A 44 -11.27 -6.91 7.70
C ALA A 44 -12.44 -5.94 7.96
N GLY A 45 -12.26 -4.64 7.69
CA GLY A 45 -13.32 -3.65 7.77
C GLY A 45 -14.47 -3.94 6.82
N ALA A 46 -14.16 -4.24 5.55
CA ALA A 46 -15.17 -4.55 4.54
C ALA A 46 -15.93 -5.86 4.86
N ILE A 47 -15.23 -6.94 5.18
CA ILE A 47 -15.88 -8.21 5.55
C ILE A 47 -16.67 -8.05 6.84
N GLY A 48 -16.11 -7.35 7.85
CA GLY A 48 -16.82 -7.08 9.12
C GLY A 48 -18.11 -6.27 8.88
N GLN A 49 -18.06 -5.23 8.07
CA GLN A 49 -19.25 -4.45 7.71
C GLN A 49 -20.30 -5.31 6.99
N TYR A 50 -19.87 -6.11 6.02
CA TYR A 50 -20.77 -7.01 5.30
C TYR A 50 -21.48 -7.98 6.25
N LEU A 51 -20.74 -8.60 7.17
CA LEU A 51 -21.32 -9.53 8.17
C LEU A 51 -22.32 -8.83 9.09
N LEU A 52 -22.03 -7.59 9.54
CA LEU A 52 -22.91 -6.81 10.41
C LEU A 52 -24.13 -6.23 9.68
N ILE A 53 -24.15 -6.22 8.35
CA ILE A 53 -25.33 -5.84 7.57
C ILE A 53 -26.18 -7.05 7.23
N VAL A 54 -25.56 -8.15 6.78
CA VAL A 54 -26.26 -9.30 6.18
C VAL A 54 -26.52 -10.42 7.17
N VAL A 55 -25.54 -10.76 8.03
CA VAL A 55 -25.63 -11.93 8.94
C VAL A 55 -26.12 -11.52 10.32
N PHE A 56 -25.62 -10.42 10.84
CA PHE A 56 -26.00 -9.89 12.16
C PHE A 56 -26.46 -8.42 12.03
N PRO A 57 -27.64 -8.16 11.45
CA PRO A 57 -28.09 -6.80 11.16
C PRO A 57 -28.03 -5.89 12.39
N THR A 58 -27.20 -4.85 12.34
CA THR A 58 -27.04 -3.87 13.41
C THR A 58 -26.72 -2.50 12.86
N ASP A 59 -27.23 -1.46 13.52
CA ASP A 59 -26.93 -0.06 13.18
C ASP A 59 -25.48 0.33 13.51
N LEU A 60 -24.76 -0.53 14.24
CA LEU A 60 -23.37 -0.33 14.60
C LEU A 60 -22.38 -0.74 13.51
N ASN A 61 -22.86 -1.23 12.34
CA ASN A 61 -22.02 -1.68 11.24
C ASN A 61 -20.95 -0.65 10.79
N PRO A 62 -21.17 0.70 10.82
CA PRO A 62 -20.13 1.66 10.43
C PRO A 62 -18.95 1.71 11.41
N LEU A 63 -19.14 1.30 12.66
CA LEU A 63 -18.09 1.34 13.68
C LEU A 63 -16.93 0.38 13.40
N VAL A 64 -17.13 -0.61 12.53
CA VAL A 64 -16.05 -1.54 12.09
C VAL A 64 -14.89 -0.76 11.46
N TRP A 65 -15.17 0.38 10.80
CA TRP A 65 -14.15 1.21 10.19
C TRP A 65 -13.20 1.89 11.19
N ASN A 66 -13.51 1.87 12.48
CA ASN A 66 -12.56 2.33 13.51
C ASN A 66 -11.26 1.50 13.50
N VAL A 67 -11.26 0.31 12.92
CA VAL A 67 -10.03 -0.49 12.71
C VAL A 67 -8.96 0.29 11.92
N MET A 68 -9.36 1.28 11.10
CA MET A 68 -8.44 2.15 10.35
C MET A 68 -7.54 2.99 11.27
N PHE A 69 -7.99 3.34 12.48
CA PHE A 69 -7.13 4.05 13.46
C PHE A 69 -5.89 3.26 13.84
N ILE A 70 -5.97 1.92 13.83
CA ILE A 70 -4.79 1.06 14.03
C ILE A 70 -3.73 1.36 12.96
N GLY A 71 -4.14 1.44 11.70
CA GLY A 71 -3.24 1.78 10.59
C GLY A 71 -2.65 3.18 10.71
N LEU A 72 -3.49 4.17 11.12
CA LEU A 72 -3.05 5.55 11.33
C LEU A 72 -2.02 5.69 12.47
N ILE A 73 -2.11 4.86 13.50
CA ILE A 73 -1.16 4.86 14.63
C ILE A 73 0.10 4.05 14.28
N VAL A 74 -0.07 2.85 13.73
CA VAL A 74 1.04 1.92 13.46
C VAL A 74 1.95 2.44 12.35
N SER A 75 1.38 3.05 11.29
CA SER A 75 2.16 3.53 10.13
C SER A 75 3.22 4.57 10.50
N PRO A 76 2.92 5.67 11.24
CA PRO A 76 3.94 6.65 11.62
C PRO A 76 4.94 6.11 12.63
N ILE A 77 4.53 5.24 13.56
CA ILE A 77 5.44 4.58 14.50
C ILE A 77 6.47 3.73 13.75
N HIS A 78 6.01 2.92 12.79
CA HIS A 78 6.87 2.10 11.95
C HIS A 78 7.81 2.99 11.11
N ALA A 79 7.30 4.07 10.49
CA ALA A 79 8.09 5.02 9.73
C ALA A 79 9.16 5.72 10.60
N ALA A 80 8.83 6.10 11.84
CA ALA A 80 9.76 6.73 12.77
C ALA A 80 10.89 5.77 13.19
N ARG A 81 10.57 4.49 13.42
CA ARG A 81 11.58 3.45 13.71
C ARG A 81 12.53 3.24 12.53
N GLN A 82 12.02 3.23 11.30
CA GLN A 82 12.83 3.09 10.10
C GLN A 82 13.77 4.27 9.88
N LYS A 83 13.33 5.52 10.15
CA LYS A 83 14.17 6.72 10.03
C LYS A 83 15.45 6.65 10.91
N LYS A 84 15.39 5.95 12.05
CA LYS A 84 16.55 5.79 12.92
C LYS A 84 17.62 4.83 12.37
N VAL A 85 17.23 3.93 11.48
CA VAL A 85 18.10 2.89 10.90
C VAL A 85 18.63 3.29 9.52
N ARG A 86 17.93 4.17 8.79
CA ARG A 86 18.28 4.59 7.43
C ARG A 86 18.98 5.94 7.41
N THR A 87 20.19 5.95 6.89
CA THR A 87 21.02 7.17 6.79
C THR A 87 20.69 8.01 5.54
N ILE A 88 20.20 7.39 4.46
CA ILE A 88 19.95 8.06 3.17
C ILE A 88 18.55 7.70 2.67
N LYS A 89 17.75 8.72 2.31
CA LYS A 89 16.48 8.58 1.60
C LYS A 89 16.74 8.62 0.09
N THR A 90 16.16 7.69 -0.65
CA THR A 90 16.18 7.75 -2.11
C THR A 90 15.04 8.63 -2.64
N TYR A 91 15.20 9.22 -3.82
CA TYR A 91 14.14 9.96 -4.53
C TYR A 91 12.85 9.12 -4.69
N VAL A 92 13.01 7.82 -4.91
CA VAL A 92 11.90 6.86 -4.99
C VAL A 92 11.14 6.75 -3.67
N ASP A 93 11.83 6.76 -2.52
CA ASP A 93 11.18 6.70 -1.20
C ASP A 93 10.37 7.95 -0.91
N GLU A 94 10.89 9.11 -1.27
CA GLU A 94 10.19 10.38 -1.13
C GLU A 94 8.96 10.45 -2.04
N GLY A 95 9.11 10.08 -3.32
CA GLY A 95 8.01 10.00 -4.27
C GLY A 95 6.88 9.08 -3.82
N LEU A 96 7.22 7.89 -3.30
CA LEU A 96 6.24 6.97 -2.72
C LEU A 96 5.54 7.56 -1.49
N GLY A 97 6.29 8.22 -0.60
CA GLY A 97 5.72 8.90 0.56
C GLY A 97 4.69 9.95 0.16
N ASN A 98 5.02 10.77 -0.85
CA ASN A 98 4.13 11.82 -1.37
C ASN A 98 2.87 11.23 -2.04
N ILE A 99 2.99 10.16 -2.84
CA ILE A 99 1.85 9.48 -3.45
C ILE A 99 0.86 9.02 -2.36
N TRP A 100 1.35 8.31 -1.34
CA TRP A 100 0.49 7.76 -0.29
C TRP A 100 -0.05 8.82 0.66
N MET A 101 0.67 9.92 0.88
CA MET A 101 0.18 11.08 1.60
C MET A 101 -1.02 11.71 0.87
N VAL A 102 -0.91 11.95 -0.44
CA VAL A 102 -2.00 12.50 -1.25
C VAL A 102 -3.19 11.55 -1.28
N VAL A 103 -2.99 10.26 -1.51
CA VAL A 103 -4.05 9.24 -1.45
C VAL A 103 -4.76 9.27 -0.10
N GLY A 104 -4.02 9.31 1.01
CA GLY A 104 -4.59 9.38 2.37
C GLY A 104 -5.42 10.64 2.61
N VAL A 105 -4.92 11.80 2.19
CA VAL A 105 -5.66 13.07 2.29
C VAL A 105 -6.96 13.02 1.47
N VAL A 106 -6.87 12.57 0.21
CA VAL A 106 -8.05 12.44 -0.67
C VAL A 106 -9.06 11.47 -0.09
N GLN A 107 -8.64 10.31 0.44
CA GLN A 107 -9.54 9.37 1.11
C GLN A 107 -10.24 10.00 2.32
N GLY A 108 -9.51 10.77 3.15
CA GLY A 108 -10.09 11.49 4.27
C GLY A 108 -11.13 12.53 3.84
N LEU A 109 -10.86 13.27 2.76
CA LEU A 109 -11.82 14.23 2.18
C LEU A 109 -13.06 13.54 1.62
N ILE A 110 -12.90 12.37 0.97
CA ILE A 110 -14.01 11.56 0.48
C ILE A 110 -14.90 11.15 1.65
N VAL A 111 -14.33 10.60 2.73
CA VAL A 111 -15.09 10.25 3.95
C VAL A 111 -15.86 11.44 4.48
N TYR A 112 -15.21 12.60 4.60
CA TYR A 112 -15.86 13.83 5.08
C TYR A 112 -17.04 14.25 4.20
N VAL A 113 -16.86 14.24 2.87
CA VAL A 113 -17.94 14.63 1.92
C VAL A 113 -19.14 13.67 2.03
N PHE A 114 -18.90 12.36 2.05
CA PHE A 114 -19.97 11.37 2.12
C PHE A 114 -20.64 11.33 3.51
N MET A 115 -19.90 11.60 4.58
CA MET A 115 -20.46 11.78 5.91
C MET A 115 -21.45 12.97 5.97
N ARG A 116 -21.14 14.04 5.24
CA ARG A 116 -22.03 15.22 5.15
C ARG A 116 -23.25 15.02 4.25
N ARG A 117 -23.11 14.20 3.21
CA ARG A 117 -24.17 13.95 2.21
C ARG A 117 -25.08 12.76 2.56
N GLY A 118 -24.59 11.80 3.33
CA GLY A 118 -25.32 10.57 3.66
C GLY A 118 -25.43 9.55 2.52
N ASP A 119 -24.83 9.82 1.36
CA ASP A 119 -24.86 8.94 0.18
C ASP A 119 -23.59 8.06 0.16
N TRP A 120 -23.66 6.93 0.85
CA TRP A 120 -22.55 6.01 0.99
C TRP A 120 -22.41 5.02 -0.19
N GLU A 121 -23.41 4.92 -1.05
CA GLU A 121 -23.42 3.95 -2.14
C GLU A 121 -22.27 4.17 -3.11
N HIS A 122 -22.05 5.41 -3.53
CA HIS A 122 -20.99 5.78 -4.47
C HIS A 122 -19.59 5.90 -3.82
N CYS A 123 -19.53 5.89 -2.49
CA CYS A 123 -18.28 6.02 -1.73
C CYS A 123 -17.29 4.90 -2.07
N TYR A 124 -17.78 3.67 -2.19
CA TYR A 124 -16.93 2.49 -2.48
C TYR A 124 -16.25 2.58 -3.84
N THR A 125 -16.99 3.04 -4.86
CA THR A 125 -16.45 3.27 -6.21
C THR A 125 -15.27 4.24 -6.18
N ILE A 126 -15.46 5.39 -5.52
CA ILE A 126 -14.46 6.44 -5.44
C ILE A 126 -13.25 5.99 -4.60
N PHE A 127 -13.48 5.21 -3.54
CA PHE A 127 -12.40 4.60 -2.77
C PHE A 127 -11.55 3.67 -3.62
N ILE A 128 -12.18 2.74 -4.37
CA ILE A 128 -11.48 1.80 -5.25
C ILE A 128 -10.66 2.56 -6.31
N LEU A 129 -11.23 3.58 -6.95
CA LEU A 129 -10.53 4.40 -7.94
C LEU A 129 -9.33 5.13 -7.32
N THR A 130 -9.52 5.79 -6.18
CA THR A 130 -8.47 6.62 -5.58
C THR A 130 -7.25 5.79 -5.15
N TYR A 131 -7.45 4.68 -4.44
CA TYR A 131 -6.30 3.88 -4.02
C TYR A 131 -5.68 3.07 -5.16
N SER A 132 -6.45 2.70 -6.19
CA SER A 132 -5.90 2.03 -7.37
C SER A 132 -4.92 2.91 -8.14
N ILE A 133 -5.14 4.24 -8.18
CA ILE A 133 -4.18 5.20 -8.71
C ILE A 133 -2.87 5.13 -7.91
N GLY A 134 -2.94 5.15 -6.58
CA GLY A 134 -1.77 5.00 -5.71
C GLY A 134 -1.01 3.69 -5.97
N CYS A 135 -1.73 2.57 -6.12
CA CYS A 135 -1.14 1.27 -6.44
C CYS A 135 -0.49 1.25 -7.82
N PHE A 136 -1.14 1.83 -8.85
CA PHE A 136 -0.59 1.91 -10.20
C PHE A 136 0.71 2.70 -10.22
N LEU A 137 0.71 3.91 -9.66
CA LEU A 137 1.89 4.78 -9.60
C LEU A 137 3.03 4.11 -8.83
N THR A 138 2.71 3.49 -7.69
CA THR A 138 3.70 2.73 -6.90
C THR A 138 4.28 1.57 -7.69
N GLY A 139 3.43 0.80 -8.39
CA GLY A 139 3.84 -0.33 -9.21
C GLY A 139 4.76 0.08 -10.37
N ARG A 140 4.48 1.22 -10.99
CA ARG A 140 5.33 1.80 -12.05
C ARG A 140 6.67 2.30 -11.50
N LEU A 141 6.64 2.99 -10.35
CA LEU A 141 7.84 3.53 -9.71
C LEU A 141 8.77 2.43 -9.19
N LEU A 142 8.21 1.36 -8.61
CA LEU A 142 8.97 0.18 -8.16
C LEU A 142 9.29 -0.82 -9.28
N ARG A 143 8.81 -0.60 -10.51
CA ARG A 143 8.89 -1.57 -11.62
C ARG A 143 8.35 -2.96 -11.24
N PHE A 144 7.25 -2.98 -10.48
CA PHE A 144 6.64 -4.19 -9.95
C PHE A 144 5.30 -4.48 -10.65
N ALA A 145 5.33 -5.30 -11.68
CA ALA A 145 4.17 -5.61 -12.54
C ALA A 145 2.94 -6.18 -11.80
N PRO A 146 3.04 -7.02 -10.74
CA PRO A 146 1.87 -7.50 -10.02
C PRO A 146 1.00 -6.39 -9.44
N LEU A 147 1.62 -5.31 -8.91
CA LEU A 147 0.90 -4.15 -8.36
C LEU A 147 0.17 -3.36 -9.44
N VAL A 148 0.80 -3.20 -10.62
CA VAL A 148 0.17 -2.55 -11.79
C VAL A 148 -1.04 -3.34 -12.27
N ARG A 149 -0.92 -4.67 -12.39
CA ARG A 149 -2.02 -5.56 -12.81
C ARG A 149 -3.16 -5.53 -11.79
N GLY A 150 -2.86 -5.54 -10.49
CA GLY A 150 -3.85 -5.38 -9.43
C GLY A 150 -4.61 -4.06 -9.52
N ALA A 151 -3.92 -2.96 -9.80
CA ALA A 151 -4.55 -1.64 -9.98
C ALA A 151 -5.49 -1.60 -11.20
N ILE A 152 -5.07 -2.17 -12.33
CA ILE A 152 -5.93 -2.25 -13.52
C ILE A 152 -7.19 -3.09 -13.24
N PHE A 153 -7.04 -4.21 -12.52
CA PHE A 153 -8.17 -5.02 -12.09
C PHE A 153 -9.14 -4.23 -11.19
N CYS A 154 -8.62 -3.38 -10.29
CA CYS A 154 -9.45 -2.49 -9.48
C CYS A 154 -10.28 -1.51 -10.31
N TRP A 155 -9.78 -1.01 -11.44
CA TRP A 155 -10.57 -0.15 -12.32
C TRP A 155 -11.77 -0.89 -12.91
N VAL A 156 -11.61 -2.17 -13.29
CA VAL A 156 -12.73 -3.01 -13.73
C VAL A 156 -13.74 -3.20 -12.59
N LEU A 157 -13.25 -3.50 -11.38
CA LEU A 157 -14.15 -3.63 -10.21
C LEU A 157 -14.86 -2.31 -9.87
N ALA A 158 -14.21 -1.16 -10.02
CA ALA A 158 -14.82 0.14 -9.80
C ALA A 158 -15.99 0.41 -10.78
N VAL A 159 -15.87 -0.03 -12.04
CA VAL A 159 -17.00 0.03 -12.97
C VAL A 159 -18.12 -0.91 -12.54
N LEU A 160 -17.79 -2.13 -12.10
CA LEU A 160 -18.80 -3.09 -11.63
C LEU A 160 -19.58 -2.59 -10.40
N THR A 161 -18.99 -1.73 -9.56
CA THR A 161 -19.72 -1.16 -8.41
C THR A 161 -20.89 -0.25 -8.82
N THR A 162 -20.93 0.24 -10.05
CA THR A 162 -22.03 1.06 -10.55
C THR A 162 -23.26 0.23 -10.96
N GLU A 163 -23.08 -1.06 -11.19
CA GLU A 163 -24.12 -1.98 -11.67
C GLU A 163 -24.74 -2.82 -10.55
N VAL A 164 -24.17 -2.77 -9.33
CA VAL A 164 -24.59 -3.62 -8.21
C VAL A 164 -24.93 -2.80 -6.97
N GLY A 165 -25.71 -3.37 -6.05
CA GLY A 165 -26.12 -2.66 -4.83
C GLY A 165 -25.02 -2.60 -3.76
N THR A 166 -25.25 -1.78 -2.73
CA THR A 166 -24.30 -1.44 -1.66
C THR A 166 -23.65 -2.66 -1.00
N ASN A 167 -24.40 -3.72 -0.74
CA ASN A 167 -23.84 -4.93 -0.12
C ASN A 167 -22.80 -5.63 -1.01
N ALA A 168 -23.04 -5.67 -2.32
CA ALA A 168 -22.07 -6.19 -3.29
C ALA A 168 -20.88 -5.25 -3.43
N ASN A 169 -21.08 -3.93 -3.34
CA ASN A 169 -20.00 -2.94 -3.38
C ASN A 169 -18.98 -3.13 -2.25
N ILE A 170 -19.43 -3.51 -1.06
CA ILE A 170 -18.55 -3.84 0.07
C ILE A 170 -17.67 -5.06 -0.26
N LEU A 171 -18.25 -6.10 -0.86
CA LEU A 171 -17.50 -7.29 -1.27
C LEU A 171 -16.53 -7.00 -2.42
N LEU A 172 -16.93 -6.15 -3.38
CA LEU A 172 -16.05 -5.70 -4.46
C LEU A 172 -14.87 -4.90 -3.92
N LEU A 173 -15.08 -4.07 -2.89
CA LEU A 173 -13.98 -3.39 -2.19
C LEU A 173 -13.03 -4.41 -1.53
N ALA A 174 -13.55 -5.43 -0.84
CA ALA A 174 -12.72 -6.49 -0.26
C ALA A 174 -11.91 -7.24 -1.33
N ALA A 175 -12.54 -7.61 -2.46
CA ALA A 175 -11.86 -8.26 -3.58
C ALA A 175 -10.79 -7.35 -4.21
N ALA A 176 -11.09 -6.07 -4.38
CA ALA A 176 -10.16 -5.09 -4.92
C ALA A 176 -8.90 -4.96 -4.05
N VAL A 177 -9.06 -4.85 -2.73
CA VAL A 177 -7.93 -4.77 -1.79
C VAL A 177 -7.14 -6.08 -1.73
N LEU A 178 -7.79 -7.23 -1.81
CA LEU A 178 -7.13 -8.52 -1.88
C LEU A 178 -6.19 -8.59 -3.10
N CYS A 179 -6.67 -8.19 -4.27
CA CYS A 179 -5.92 -8.26 -5.52
C CYS A 179 -4.84 -7.18 -5.67
N SER A 180 -5.03 -5.99 -5.09
CA SER A 180 -4.12 -4.85 -5.27
C SER A 180 -3.16 -4.61 -4.11
N TYR A 181 -3.49 -5.09 -2.88
CA TYR A 181 -2.66 -4.89 -1.69
C TYR A 181 -2.13 -6.20 -1.13
N ILE A 182 -3.03 -7.16 -0.82
CA ILE A 182 -2.65 -8.36 -0.08
C ILE A 182 -1.79 -9.27 -0.96
N VAL A 183 -2.29 -9.65 -2.14
CA VAL A 183 -1.55 -10.53 -3.06
C VAL A 183 -0.22 -9.90 -3.49
N PRO A 184 -0.17 -8.65 -4.02
CA PRO A 184 1.10 -8.04 -4.38
C PRO A 184 2.01 -7.80 -3.18
N GLY A 185 1.48 -7.53 -1.99
CA GLY A 185 2.24 -7.37 -0.75
C GLY A 185 2.98 -8.65 -0.35
N TYR A 186 2.33 -9.80 -0.42
CA TYR A 186 2.98 -11.09 -0.19
C TYR A 186 3.97 -11.45 -1.28
N MET A 187 3.66 -11.17 -2.55
CA MET A 187 4.59 -11.39 -3.66
C MET A 187 5.86 -10.55 -3.51
N LEU A 188 5.73 -9.29 -3.13
CA LEU A 188 6.84 -8.39 -2.87
C LEU A 188 7.71 -8.92 -1.72
N ARG A 189 7.08 -9.40 -0.64
CA ARG A 189 7.77 -10.01 0.49
C ARG A 189 8.49 -11.30 0.13
N SER A 190 7.91 -12.13 -0.74
CA SER A 190 8.51 -13.39 -1.20
C SER A 190 9.73 -13.14 -2.08
N GLN A 191 9.66 -12.22 -3.04
CA GLN A 191 10.81 -11.84 -3.87
C GLN A 191 12.00 -11.37 -3.03
N TYR A 192 11.74 -10.62 -1.98
CA TYR A 192 12.77 -10.19 -1.03
C TYR A 192 13.46 -11.38 -0.36
N LYS A 193 12.71 -12.38 0.13
CA LYS A 193 13.30 -13.56 0.77
C LYS A 193 14.17 -14.38 -0.19
N HIS A 194 13.72 -14.57 -1.43
CA HIS A 194 14.48 -15.30 -2.44
C HIS A 194 15.78 -14.59 -2.82
N GLN A 195 15.80 -13.27 -2.87
CA GLN A 195 17.03 -12.51 -3.13
C GLN A 195 18.03 -12.65 -1.99
N LEU A 196 17.58 -12.66 -0.73
CA LEU A 196 18.44 -12.90 0.44
C LEU A 196 19.11 -14.27 0.42
N GLN A 197 18.42 -15.32 -0.03
CA GLN A 197 18.97 -16.67 -0.11
C GLN A 197 20.06 -16.79 -1.20
N LYS A 198 19.86 -16.14 -2.36
CA LYS A 198 20.85 -16.14 -3.46
C LYS A 198 22.15 -15.40 -3.15
N THR A 199 22.14 -14.47 -2.20
CA THR A 199 23.34 -13.68 -1.83
C THR A 199 24.15 -14.34 -0.72
N ARG A 200 23.61 -15.41 -0.09
CA ARG A 200 24.28 -16.19 0.97
C ARG A 200 25.04 -17.43 0.45
N ILE A 201 24.91 -17.72 -0.84
CA ILE A 201 25.65 -18.79 -1.54
C ILE A 201 26.76 -18.15 -2.38
#